data_9ecc94b554ae2de51dda6d0c3d599d25
#
_entry.id   9ecc94b554ae2de51dda6d0c3d599d25
#
_cell.length_a   1.000
_cell.length_b   1.000
_cell.length_c   1.000
_cell.angle_alpha   90.00
_cell.angle_beta   90.00
_cell.angle_gamma   90.00
#
_symmetry.space_group_name_H-M   'P 1'
#
loop_
_entity.id
_entity.type
_entity.pdbx_description
1 polymer ?
#
loop_
_entity_poly.entity_id
_entity_poly.type
_entity_poly.pdbx_seq_one_letter_code
_entity_poly.pdbx_strand_id
1 'polypeptide(L)'
;MNDSQPEWFTDALSISKEEKSIIVEGKSIHYQRWGDKSKQGLVLVHGSGSHSHWWDFIAPLLLDDFQVSALDMSGMGDSERREDYSAEVYGKEILQVADDSGFFEDNKQPIICGHSMGVL
;
A
#
# COMPACT_ATOMS: atom_id res chain seq x y z
N MET A 1 17.38 18.41 12.96
CA MET A 1 17.64 17.08 12.39
C MET A 1 18.02 16.11 13.51
N ASN A 2 17.51 14.92 13.47
CA ASN A 2 17.85 13.91 14.46
C ASN A 2 19.09 13.14 14.02
N ASP A 3 20.22 13.41 14.66
CA ASP A 3 21.50 12.83 14.26
C ASP A 3 21.59 11.32 14.52
N SER A 4 20.64 10.76 15.28
CA SER A 4 20.60 9.32 15.55
C SER A 4 19.98 8.51 14.43
N GLN A 5 19.34 9.15 13.44
CA GLN A 5 18.72 8.45 12.32
C GLN A 5 19.73 8.15 11.22
N PRO A 6 19.73 6.92 10.69
CA PRO A 6 20.57 6.59 9.54
C PRO A 6 20.20 7.44 8.33
N GLU A 7 21.17 7.74 7.50
CA GLU A 7 20.96 8.50 6.29
C GLU A 7 19.96 7.82 5.34
N TRP A 8 20.04 6.49 5.19
CA TRP A 8 19.11 5.76 4.32
C TRP A 8 17.65 5.91 4.78
N PHE A 9 17.42 5.99 6.08
CA PHE A 9 16.09 6.17 6.63
C PHE A 9 15.55 7.57 6.30
N THR A 10 16.37 8.59 6.49
CA THR A 10 16.02 9.96 6.17
C THR A 10 15.77 10.12 4.68
N ASP A 11 16.62 9.54 3.85
CA ASP A 11 16.47 9.58 2.39
C ASP A 11 15.17 8.89 1.95
N ALA A 12 14.86 7.74 2.53
CA ALA A 12 13.63 7.02 2.21
C ALA A 12 12.39 7.87 2.51
N LEU A 13 12.36 8.56 3.64
CA LEU A 13 11.22 9.40 4.01
C LEU A 13 11.09 10.63 3.11
N SER A 14 12.16 11.03 2.42
CA SER A 14 12.13 12.19 1.53
C SER A 14 11.61 11.87 0.13
N ILE A 15 11.48 10.60 -0.24
CA ILE A 15 11.00 10.19 -1.56
C ILE A 15 9.53 10.55 -1.71
N SER A 16 9.20 11.15 -2.85
CA SER A 16 7.83 11.58 -3.14
C SER A 16 6.87 10.41 -3.25
N LYS A 17 5.70 10.58 -2.68
CA LYS A 17 4.61 9.62 -2.78
C LYS A 17 3.30 10.35 -3.04
N GLU A 18 2.33 9.63 -3.55
CA GLU A 18 0.96 10.10 -3.69
C GLU A 18 0.10 9.43 -2.62
N GLU A 19 -0.85 10.16 -2.06
CA GLU A 19 -1.87 9.60 -1.19
C GLU A 19 -3.20 9.70 -1.91
N LYS A 20 -3.93 8.59 -1.95
CA LYS A 20 -5.17 8.46 -2.70
C LYS A 20 -6.23 7.74 -1.88
N SER A 21 -7.48 7.90 -2.28
CA SER A 21 -8.60 7.15 -1.69
C SER A 21 -9.53 6.70 -2.81
N ILE A 22 -10.04 5.49 -2.67
CA ILE A 22 -11.02 4.91 -3.61
C ILE A 22 -12.18 4.34 -2.83
N ILE A 23 -13.30 4.13 -3.49
CA ILE A 23 -14.48 3.51 -2.87
C ILE A 23 -14.48 2.02 -3.23
N VAL A 24 -14.49 1.17 -2.20
CA VAL A 24 -14.56 -0.28 -2.36
C VAL A 24 -15.74 -0.78 -1.52
N GLU A 25 -16.71 -1.41 -2.15
CA GLU A 25 -17.91 -1.90 -1.47
C GLU A 25 -18.52 -0.81 -0.57
N GLY A 26 -18.64 0.41 -1.10
CA GLY A 26 -19.29 1.54 -0.43
C GLY A 26 -18.47 2.26 0.63
N LYS A 27 -17.21 1.88 0.84
CA LYS A 27 -16.36 2.50 1.86
C LYS A 27 -15.10 3.08 1.25
N SER A 28 -14.63 4.20 1.80
CA SER A 28 -13.41 4.85 1.36
C SER A 28 -12.19 4.09 1.87
N ILE A 29 -11.33 3.70 0.95
CA ILE A 29 -10.09 3.00 1.25
C ILE A 29 -8.93 3.90 0.84
N HIS A 30 -8.09 4.25 1.81
CA HIS A 30 -6.92 5.08 1.61
C HIS A 30 -5.72 4.22 1.23
N TYR A 31 -4.88 4.70 0.30
CA TYR A 31 -3.61 4.06 0.02
C TYR A 31 -2.56 5.08 -0.40
N GLN A 32 -1.30 4.69 -0.25
CA GLN A 32 -0.15 5.48 -0.67
C GLN A 32 0.51 4.78 -1.85
N ARG A 33 1.10 5.58 -2.73
CA ARG A 33 1.69 5.08 -3.96
C ARG A 33 3.05 5.73 -4.21
N TRP A 34 4.03 4.93 -4.58
CA TRP A 34 5.38 5.38 -4.94
C TRP A 34 5.81 4.77 -6.28
N GLY A 35 6.67 5.49 -7.00
CA GLY A 35 7.46 4.91 -8.07
C GLY A 35 6.97 5.14 -9.48
N ASP A 36 7.72 4.58 -10.41
CA ASP A 36 7.56 4.74 -11.85
C ASP A 36 6.57 3.72 -12.39
N LYS A 37 5.60 4.20 -13.16
CA LYS A 37 4.54 3.34 -13.74
C LYS A 37 5.04 2.29 -14.71
N SER A 38 6.29 2.38 -15.17
CA SER A 38 6.88 1.36 -16.03
C SER A 38 7.37 0.12 -15.28
N LYS A 39 7.47 0.20 -13.96
CA LYS A 39 7.99 -0.89 -13.12
C LYS A 39 6.91 -1.91 -12.78
N GLN A 40 7.35 -3.08 -12.31
CA GLN A 40 6.46 -4.13 -11.80
C GLN A 40 5.65 -3.62 -10.61
N GLY A 41 4.34 -3.84 -10.60
CA GLY A 41 3.49 -3.45 -9.49
C GLY A 41 3.66 -4.34 -8.27
N LEU A 42 3.74 -3.72 -7.10
CA LEU A 42 3.83 -4.41 -5.81
C LEU A 42 2.84 -3.78 -4.85
N VAL A 43 1.94 -4.57 -4.29
CA VAL A 43 1.01 -4.12 -3.26
C VAL A 43 1.48 -4.62 -1.91
N LEU A 44 1.69 -3.68 -0.98
CA LEU A 44 2.09 -3.98 0.39
C LEU A 44 0.86 -3.91 1.30
N VAL A 45 0.64 -4.97 2.06
CA VAL A 45 -0.51 -5.10 2.96
C VAL A 45 -0.01 -5.19 4.40
N HIS A 46 -0.42 -4.25 5.22
CA HIS A 46 0.00 -4.19 6.62
C HIS A 46 -0.64 -5.28 7.48
N GLY A 47 -0.05 -5.51 8.65
CA GLY A 47 -0.62 -6.43 9.64
C GLY A 47 -1.80 -5.83 10.39
N SER A 48 -2.50 -6.67 11.11
CA SER A 48 -3.64 -6.28 11.94
C SER A 48 -3.23 -5.20 12.95
N GLY A 49 -4.06 -4.15 13.05
CA GLY A 49 -3.81 -3.05 13.97
C GLY A 49 -2.77 -2.04 13.48
N SER A 50 -2.25 -2.23 12.27
CA SER A 50 -1.29 -1.32 11.68
C SER A 50 -1.95 -0.48 10.57
N HIS A 51 -1.16 0.14 9.70
CA HIS A 51 -1.63 0.97 8.59
C HIS A 51 -0.54 1.12 7.54
N SER A 52 -0.87 1.77 6.41
CA SER A 52 0.04 1.88 5.28
C SER A 52 1.34 2.64 5.60
N HIS A 53 1.33 3.54 6.57
CA HIS A 53 2.53 4.29 6.96
C HIS A 53 3.61 3.40 7.58
N TRP A 54 3.28 2.17 7.97
CA TRP A 54 4.25 1.17 8.35
C TRP A 54 5.31 0.95 7.26
N TRP A 55 4.93 1.19 6.00
CA TRP A 55 5.78 0.96 4.85
C TRP A 55 6.56 2.20 4.38
N ASP A 56 6.39 3.36 5.03
CA ASP A 56 6.95 4.64 4.56
C ASP A 56 8.47 4.62 4.40
N PHE A 57 9.16 3.86 5.23
CA PHE A 57 10.62 3.78 5.18
C PHE A 57 11.12 2.54 4.42
N ILE A 58 10.24 1.61 4.09
CA ILE A 58 10.58 0.39 3.35
C ILE A 58 10.27 0.52 1.88
N ALA A 59 9.08 1.03 1.54
CA ALA A 59 8.63 1.13 0.15
C ALA A 59 9.63 1.85 -0.75
N PRO A 60 10.19 2.99 -0.35
CA PRO A 60 11.15 3.69 -1.22
C PRO A 60 12.40 2.86 -1.58
N LEU A 61 12.78 1.90 -0.73
CA LEU A 61 13.94 1.04 -0.98
C LEU A 61 13.69 0.04 -2.11
N LEU A 62 12.44 -0.14 -2.52
CA LEU A 62 12.04 -1.11 -3.54
C LEU A 62 11.86 -0.49 -4.92
N LEU A 63 12.03 0.82 -5.06
CA LEU A 63 11.64 1.55 -6.26
C LEU A 63 12.56 1.35 -7.46
N ASP A 64 13.74 0.75 -7.27
CA ASP A 64 14.58 0.40 -8.40
C ASP A 64 13.92 -0.68 -9.27
N ASP A 65 13.17 -1.58 -8.65
CA ASP A 65 12.57 -2.73 -9.32
C ASP A 65 11.05 -2.67 -9.40
N PHE A 66 10.40 -1.88 -8.54
CA PHE A 66 8.95 -1.90 -8.40
C PHE A 66 8.35 -0.49 -8.36
N GLN A 67 7.10 -0.40 -8.79
CA GLN A 67 6.20 0.65 -8.33
C GLN A 67 5.37 0.04 -7.20
N VAL A 68 5.10 0.81 -6.16
CA VAL A 68 4.55 0.28 -4.90
C VAL A 68 3.27 1.00 -4.52
N SER A 69 2.26 0.23 -4.11
CA SER A 69 1.07 0.78 -3.45
C SER A 69 0.88 0.08 -2.11
N ALA A 70 0.63 0.87 -1.07
CA ALA A 70 0.41 0.37 0.28
C ALA A 70 -0.92 0.93 0.79
N LEU A 71 -1.90 0.04 1.02
CA LEU A 71 -3.23 0.46 1.42
C LEU A 71 -3.42 0.36 2.93
N ASP A 72 -4.36 1.16 3.43
CA ASP A 72 -4.93 0.98 4.76
C ASP A 72 -6.16 0.08 4.60
N MET A 73 -6.13 -1.10 5.19
CA MET A 73 -7.30 -2.00 5.18
C MET A 73 -8.46 -1.31 5.89
N SER A 74 -9.69 -1.65 5.51
CA SER A 74 -10.86 -1.03 6.13
C SER A 74 -10.84 -1.18 7.65
N GLY A 75 -11.23 -0.12 8.35
CA GLY A 75 -11.19 -0.04 9.81
C GLY A 75 -9.83 0.27 10.39
N MET A 76 -8.80 0.47 9.55
CA MET A 76 -7.42 0.73 9.98
C MET A 76 -6.88 1.96 9.28
N GLY A 77 -5.93 2.64 9.92
CA GLY A 77 -5.35 3.86 9.36
C GLY A 77 -6.42 4.88 8.98
N ASP A 78 -6.32 5.40 7.76
CA ASP A 78 -7.22 6.44 7.25
C ASP A 78 -8.41 5.88 6.46
N SER A 79 -8.57 4.56 6.40
CA SER A 79 -9.70 3.93 5.70
C SER A 79 -10.92 3.83 6.60
N GLU A 80 -12.12 3.87 5.98
CA GLU A 80 -13.38 3.79 6.71
C GLU A 80 -13.59 2.43 7.35
N ARG A 81 -14.36 2.41 8.44
CA ARG A 81 -14.78 1.18 9.10
C ARG A 81 -15.95 0.54 8.38
N ARG A 82 -16.05 -0.77 8.49
CA ARG A 82 -17.19 -1.55 8.01
C ARG A 82 -17.95 -2.15 9.19
N GLU A 83 -19.20 -2.55 8.95
CA GLU A 83 -19.96 -3.29 9.95
C GLU A 83 -19.50 -4.74 10.05
N ASP A 84 -19.17 -5.33 8.91
CA ASP A 84 -18.70 -6.70 8.82
C ASP A 84 -17.39 -6.77 8.06
N TYR A 85 -16.49 -7.64 8.50
CA TYR A 85 -15.19 -7.86 7.89
C TYR A 85 -15.06 -9.32 7.47
N SER A 86 -14.42 -9.55 6.32
CA SER A 86 -14.16 -10.90 5.83
C SER A 86 -12.90 -10.90 4.96
N ALA A 87 -12.32 -12.09 4.78
CA ALA A 87 -11.20 -12.24 3.85
C ALA A 87 -11.60 -11.83 2.43
N GLU A 88 -12.85 -12.08 2.05
CA GLU A 88 -13.36 -11.68 0.74
C GLU A 88 -13.36 -10.18 0.55
N VAL A 89 -13.83 -9.42 1.53
CA VAL A 89 -13.88 -7.95 1.42
C VAL A 89 -12.49 -7.36 1.45
N TYR A 90 -11.59 -7.89 2.27
CA TYR A 90 -10.20 -7.45 2.28
C TYR A 90 -9.52 -7.76 0.94
N GLY A 91 -9.80 -8.91 0.35
CA GLY A 91 -9.29 -9.26 -0.97
C GLY A 91 -9.75 -8.26 -2.02
N LYS A 92 -11.00 -7.84 -1.98
CA LYS A 92 -11.53 -6.81 -2.88
C LYS A 92 -10.83 -5.47 -2.70
N GLU A 93 -10.55 -5.08 -1.46
CA GLU A 93 -9.81 -3.84 -1.19
C GLU A 93 -8.43 -3.87 -1.82
N ILE A 94 -7.70 -4.97 -1.65
CA ILE A 94 -6.37 -5.16 -2.21
C ILE A 94 -6.41 -5.11 -3.74
N LEU A 95 -7.33 -5.86 -4.36
CA LEU A 95 -7.44 -5.92 -5.81
C LEU A 95 -7.87 -4.59 -6.42
N GLN A 96 -8.76 -3.86 -5.76
CA GLN A 96 -9.19 -2.56 -6.26
C GLN A 96 -8.08 -1.51 -6.17
N VAL A 97 -7.26 -1.55 -5.12
CA VAL A 97 -6.09 -0.68 -5.03
C VAL A 97 -5.11 -1.01 -6.14
N ALA A 98 -4.86 -2.29 -6.41
CA ALA A 98 -3.97 -2.70 -7.50
C ALA A 98 -4.51 -2.23 -8.85
N ASP A 99 -5.81 -2.33 -9.07
CA ASP A 99 -6.45 -1.88 -10.31
C ASP A 99 -6.37 -0.36 -10.47
N ASP A 100 -6.70 0.38 -9.42
CA ASP A 100 -6.62 1.85 -9.44
C ASP A 100 -5.18 2.33 -9.65
N SER A 101 -4.21 1.55 -9.18
CA SER A 101 -2.79 1.84 -9.37
C SER A 101 -2.30 1.54 -10.79
N GLY A 102 -3.11 0.90 -11.62
CA GLY A 102 -2.72 0.53 -12.99
C GLY A 102 -1.90 -0.74 -13.07
N PHE A 103 -1.89 -1.57 -12.04
CA PHE A 103 -1.01 -2.74 -11.96
C PHE A 103 -1.44 -3.91 -12.83
N PHE A 104 -2.66 -3.87 -13.37
CA PHE A 104 -3.15 -4.90 -14.30
C PHE A 104 -3.06 -4.49 -15.77
N GLU A 105 -2.54 -3.31 -16.06
CA GLU A 105 -2.43 -2.83 -17.44
C GLU A 105 -1.49 -3.71 -18.25
N ASP A 106 -1.74 -3.82 -19.56
CA ASP A 106 -0.92 -4.61 -20.50
C ASP A 106 -0.79 -6.08 -20.08
N ASN A 107 -1.83 -6.65 -19.47
CA ASN A 107 -1.85 -8.05 -19.00
C ASN A 107 -0.82 -8.34 -17.91
N LYS A 108 -0.31 -7.32 -17.25
CA LYS A 108 0.59 -7.49 -16.11
C LYS A 108 -0.20 -7.91 -14.87
N GLN A 109 0.50 -8.53 -13.93
CA GLN A 109 -0.08 -8.91 -12.65
C GLN A 109 0.81 -8.38 -11.53
N PRO A 110 0.21 -7.79 -10.48
CA PRO A 110 1.00 -7.30 -9.36
C PRO A 110 1.46 -8.43 -8.45
N ILE A 111 2.51 -8.15 -7.70
CA ILE A 111 2.93 -8.99 -6.59
C ILE A 111 2.25 -8.44 -5.33
N ILE A 112 1.69 -9.31 -4.52
CA ILE A 112 1.06 -8.93 -3.25
C ILE A 112 1.94 -9.43 -2.13
N CYS A 113 2.39 -8.51 -1.28
CA CYS A 113 3.23 -8.84 -0.14
C CYS A 113 2.52 -8.41 1.14
N GLY A 114 2.20 -9.36 1.99
CA GLY A 114 1.51 -9.10 3.24
C GLY A 114 2.39 -9.38 4.45
N HIS A 115 2.07 -8.73 5.56
CA HIS A 115 2.74 -8.92 6.83
C HIS A 115 1.72 -9.29 7.88
N SER A 116 1.99 -10.36 8.64
CA SER A 116 1.10 -10.86 9.70
C SER A 116 -0.28 -11.22 9.11
N MET A 117 -1.35 -10.60 9.60
CA MET A 117 -2.72 -10.87 9.14
C MET A 117 -2.96 -10.50 7.67
N GLY A 118 -2.11 -9.65 7.08
CA GLY A 118 -2.19 -9.34 5.66
C GLY A 118 -1.84 -10.51 4.76
N VAL A 119 -1.26 -11.57 5.30
CA VAL A 119 -0.89 -12.79 4.58
C VAL A 119 -2.03 -13.81 4.70
N LEU A 120 -3.07 -13.60 3.99
CA LEU A 120 -4.23 -14.52 4.06
C LEU A 120 -4.25 -15.47 2.88
#